data_894d1ad74b6eed30815b9d46e9bbba29
#
_entry.id   894d1ad74b6eed30815b9d46e9bbba29
#
_cell.length_a   1.000
_cell.length_b   1.000
_cell.length_c   1.000
_cell.angle_alpha   90.00
_cell.angle_beta   90.00
_cell.angle_gamma   90.00
#
_symmetry.space_group_name_H-M   'P 1'
#
loop_
_entity.id
_entity.type
_entity.pdbx_description
1 polymer ?
#
loop_
_entity_poly.entity_id
_entity_poly.type
_entity_poly.pdbx_seq_one_letter_code
_entity_poly.pdbx_strand_id
1 'polypeptide(L)'
;LKKMTIDGNTAAAHIAYAFSDVAAIYPITPSSPMAENCDDWAGQGRKNIFGNVLKIAEMQSEAGAAGAVHGSLAAGALTSTFTASQGLLLMIPNMYKIAGELLPCVFNVSARSVAGHALNIFGDHSDVMACRQTGFAMLAANSVQEVMDLTLVSYLSTIESSVPFLNFFDGFRTSHEVDKIDVIEYDEIKPLVNFKKVDEFRARALNPEHPHQQGTAQNPDIYFQNREASNKYYDAVPAIVQAEMDKVSALTGRKYNLVDYYGAPDADRVIVIMGSGAEAVEETVDYLNARGHKVGLLKVRLYRPFPQDAFVKAIPETVKTIT
;
A
#
# COMPACT_ATOMS: atom_id res chain seq x y z
N LEU A 1 8.43 15.69 -14.69
CA LEU A 1 8.03 14.25 -14.75
C LEU A 1 7.69 13.86 -16.19
N LYS A 2 8.07 12.64 -16.57
CA LYS A 2 7.77 12.05 -17.88
C LYS A 2 6.32 11.57 -17.90
N LYS A 3 5.58 11.85 -18.99
CA LYS A 3 4.23 11.33 -19.17
C LYS A 3 4.25 9.99 -19.91
N MET A 4 3.50 9.02 -19.38
CA MET A 4 3.29 7.72 -20.04
C MET A 4 1.81 7.34 -19.97
N THR A 5 1.36 6.58 -20.97
CA THR A 5 0.02 6.00 -20.99
C THR A 5 0.16 4.56 -20.51
N ILE A 6 -0.24 4.28 -19.27
CA ILE A 6 -0.09 3.01 -18.58
C ILE A 6 -1.29 2.73 -17.68
N ASP A 7 -1.43 1.48 -17.25
CA ASP A 7 -2.46 1.08 -16.31
C ASP A 7 -1.99 1.09 -14.85
N GLY A 8 -2.93 0.88 -13.91
CA GLY A 8 -2.63 0.89 -12.48
C GLY A 8 -1.66 -0.23 -12.06
N ASN A 9 -1.77 -1.42 -12.64
CA ASN A 9 -0.83 -2.51 -12.36
C ASN A 9 0.60 -2.14 -12.79
N THR A 10 0.76 -1.54 -13.96
CA THR A 10 2.07 -1.09 -14.45
C THR A 10 2.64 0.03 -13.57
N ALA A 11 1.78 0.96 -13.12
CA ALA A 11 2.17 2.04 -12.22
C ALA A 11 2.69 1.50 -10.88
N ALA A 12 1.96 0.56 -10.25
CA ALA A 12 2.37 -0.09 -9.01
C ALA A 12 3.65 -0.92 -9.18
N ALA A 13 3.73 -1.72 -10.24
CA ALA A 13 4.89 -2.55 -10.54
C ALA A 13 6.17 -1.72 -10.73
N HIS A 14 6.08 -0.54 -11.40
CA HIS A 14 7.21 0.35 -11.62
C HIS A 14 7.85 0.80 -10.30
N ILE A 15 7.04 1.21 -9.34
CA ILE A 15 7.53 1.61 -8.02
C ILE A 15 7.98 0.40 -7.21
N ALA A 16 7.21 -0.70 -7.21
CA ALA A 16 7.59 -1.91 -6.49
C ALA A 16 8.95 -2.45 -6.94
N TYR A 17 9.20 -2.47 -8.24
CA TYR A 17 10.50 -2.86 -8.80
C TYR A 17 11.64 -1.98 -8.28
N ALA A 18 11.41 -0.66 -8.18
CA ALA A 18 12.42 0.27 -7.70
C ALA A 18 12.95 -0.09 -6.30
N PHE A 19 12.09 -0.57 -5.41
CA PHE A 19 12.39 -0.81 -3.99
C PHE A 19 12.68 -2.26 -3.63
N SER A 20 12.54 -3.21 -4.54
CA SER A 20 12.61 -4.63 -4.20
C SER A 20 13.90 -5.29 -4.66
N ASP A 21 14.53 -6.05 -3.75
CA ASP A 21 15.60 -6.98 -4.09
C ASP A 21 15.01 -8.32 -4.58
N VAL A 22 13.85 -8.71 -4.02
CA VAL A 22 13.13 -9.95 -4.33
C VAL A 22 11.63 -9.65 -4.50
N ALA A 23 10.99 -10.36 -5.42
CA ALA A 23 9.53 -10.50 -5.45
C ALA A 23 9.17 -11.98 -5.41
N ALA A 24 8.40 -12.39 -4.39
CA ALA A 24 7.87 -13.74 -4.30
C ALA A 24 6.38 -13.71 -4.65
N ILE A 25 5.98 -14.46 -5.66
CA ILE A 25 4.68 -14.30 -6.32
C ILE A 25 3.96 -15.64 -6.49
N TYR A 26 2.67 -15.56 -6.65
CA TYR A 26 1.82 -16.57 -7.27
C TYR A 26 0.72 -15.85 -8.08
N PRO A 27 0.60 -16.09 -9.39
CA PRO A 27 -0.27 -15.31 -10.25
C PRO A 27 -1.75 -15.43 -9.87
N ILE A 28 -2.42 -14.29 -9.76
CA ILE A 28 -3.87 -14.21 -9.54
C ILE A 28 -4.45 -12.96 -10.21
N THR A 29 -5.53 -13.14 -10.99
CA THR A 29 -6.27 -12.04 -11.62
C THR A 29 -6.97 -11.18 -10.54
N PRO A 30 -6.91 -9.82 -10.59
CA PRO A 30 -6.34 -8.98 -11.65
C PRO A 30 -4.91 -8.47 -11.38
N SER A 31 -4.18 -9.01 -10.41
CA SER A 31 -2.85 -8.52 -10.00
C SER A 31 -1.68 -9.10 -10.80
N SER A 32 -1.89 -10.18 -11.57
CA SER A 32 -0.83 -10.87 -12.34
C SER A 32 0.03 -9.93 -13.19
N PRO A 33 -0.51 -8.91 -13.90
CA PRO A 33 0.32 -8.04 -14.72
C PRO A 33 1.40 -7.26 -13.94
N MET A 34 1.23 -7.05 -12.62
CA MET A 34 2.29 -6.45 -11.81
C MET A 34 3.53 -7.34 -11.77
N ALA A 35 3.33 -8.65 -11.54
CA ALA A 35 4.40 -9.64 -11.49
C ALA A 35 5.02 -9.85 -12.88
N GLU A 36 4.20 -9.95 -13.92
CA GLU A 36 4.61 -10.12 -15.32
C GLU A 36 5.51 -8.95 -15.77
N ASN A 37 5.10 -7.71 -15.51
CA ASN A 37 5.92 -6.53 -15.79
C ASN A 37 7.28 -6.58 -15.05
N CYS A 38 7.27 -6.97 -13.78
CA CYS A 38 8.50 -7.09 -13.01
C CYS A 38 9.43 -8.17 -13.59
N ASP A 39 8.91 -9.30 -14.01
CA ASP A 39 9.68 -10.39 -14.60
C ASP A 39 10.28 -9.98 -15.94
N ASP A 40 9.49 -9.37 -16.82
CA ASP A 40 9.95 -8.83 -18.10
C ASP A 40 11.10 -7.82 -17.89
N TRP A 41 10.95 -6.87 -16.97
CA TRP A 41 12.00 -5.89 -16.70
C TRP A 41 13.24 -6.51 -16.07
N ALA A 42 13.10 -7.53 -15.24
CA ALA A 42 14.23 -8.29 -14.70
C ALA A 42 14.97 -9.06 -15.80
N GLY A 43 14.21 -9.70 -16.73
CA GLY A 43 14.75 -10.36 -17.90
C GLY A 43 15.53 -9.42 -18.84
N GLN A 44 15.14 -8.14 -18.88
CA GLN A 44 15.85 -7.08 -19.62
C GLN A 44 17.06 -6.51 -18.85
N GLY A 45 17.31 -6.96 -17.63
CA GLY A 45 18.43 -6.50 -16.78
C GLY A 45 18.21 -5.12 -16.17
N ARG A 46 16.95 -4.64 -16.04
CA ARG A 46 16.62 -3.38 -15.40
C ARG A 46 17.11 -3.40 -13.94
N LYS A 47 17.77 -2.33 -13.51
CA LYS A 47 18.24 -2.18 -12.16
C LYS A 47 17.26 -1.39 -11.30
N ASN A 48 17.08 -1.84 -10.05
CA ASN A 48 16.38 -1.12 -9.02
C ASN A 48 17.20 0.09 -8.48
N ILE A 49 16.66 0.83 -7.52
CA ILE A 49 17.36 2.00 -6.95
C ILE A 49 18.63 1.65 -6.18
N PHE A 50 18.80 0.39 -5.81
CA PHE A 50 20.00 -0.15 -5.13
C PHE A 50 21.07 -0.65 -6.11
N GLY A 51 20.78 -0.63 -7.41
CA GLY A 51 21.68 -1.08 -8.47
C GLY A 51 21.63 -2.59 -8.79
N ASN A 52 20.66 -3.31 -8.22
CA ASN A 52 20.43 -4.74 -8.41
C ASN A 52 19.32 -5.02 -9.42
N VAL A 53 19.39 -6.15 -10.10
CA VAL A 53 18.25 -6.69 -10.85
C VAL A 53 17.35 -7.42 -9.87
N LEU A 54 16.04 -7.16 -9.95
CA LEU A 54 15.04 -7.82 -9.11
C LEU A 54 15.05 -9.34 -9.33
N LYS A 55 15.08 -10.10 -8.24
CA LYS A 55 14.95 -11.56 -8.29
C LYS A 55 13.46 -11.93 -8.14
N ILE A 56 12.88 -12.51 -9.16
CA ILE A 56 11.52 -13.03 -9.13
C ILE A 56 11.53 -14.51 -8.74
N ALA A 57 10.63 -14.90 -7.82
CA ALA A 57 10.42 -16.30 -7.43
C ALA A 57 8.92 -16.60 -7.48
N GLU A 58 8.50 -17.38 -8.47
CA GLU A 58 7.15 -17.92 -8.53
C GLU A 58 7.04 -19.16 -7.64
N MET A 59 6.06 -19.12 -6.74
CA MET A 59 5.84 -20.15 -5.75
C MET A 59 4.68 -21.08 -6.18
N GLN A 60 4.29 -22.03 -5.34
CA GLN A 60 3.23 -22.99 -5.66
C GLN A 60 1.85 -22.57 -5.12
N SER A 61 1.81 -21.52 -4.32
CA SER A 61 0.59 -20.90 -3.79
C SER A 61 0.92 -19.55 -3.18
N GLU A 62 -0.09 -18.74 -2.94
CA GLU A 62 0.07 -17.45 -2.25
C GLU A 62 0.58 -17.62 -0.82
N ALA A 63 0.18 -18.69 -0.12
CA ALA A 63 0.74 -19.01 1.20
C ALA A 63 2.25 -19.28 1.13
N GLY A 64 2.70 -19.99 0.07
CA GLY A 64 4.11 -20.21 -0.22
C GLY A 64 4.83 -18.91 -0.56
N ALA A 65 4.21 -18.06 -1.37
CA ALA A 65 4.75 -16.73 -1.70
C ALA A 65 4.93 -15.87 -0.43
N ALA A 66 3.93 -15.81 0.44
CA ALA A 66 4.02 -15.07 1.71
C ALA A 66 5.10 -15.64 2.65
N GLY A 67 5.27 -16.97 2.68
CA GLY A 67 6.37 -17.61 3.41
C GLY A 67 7.74 -17.24 2.87
N ALA A 68 7.89 -17.20 1.54
CA ALA A 68 9.11 -16.75 0.88
C ALA A 68 9.38 -15.25 1.14
N VAL A 69 8.34 -14.40 1.11
CA VAL A 69 8.47 -12.98 1.50
C VAL A 69 9.00 -12.86 2.93
N HIS A 70 8.38 -13.58 3.89
CA HIS A 70 8.80 -13.54 5.29
C HIS A 70 10.26 -13.97 5.45
N GLY A 71 10.67 -15.11 4.87
CA GLY A 71 12.04 -15.59 4.95
C GLY A 71 13.04 -14.67 4.29
N SER A 72 12.71 -14.09 3.15
CA SER A 72 13.56 -13.13 2.42
C SER A 72 13.77 -11.84 3.22
N LEU A 73 12.70 -11.29 3.82
CA LEU A 73 12.78 -10.14 4.71
C LEU A 73 13.64 -10.43 5.96
N ALA A 74 13.46 -11.59 6.58
CA ALA A 74 14.28 -12.02 7.71
C ALA A 74 15.77 -12.15 7.34
N ALA A 75 16.06 -12.46 6.08
CA ALA A 75 17.43 -12.48 5.53
C ALA A 75 17.96 -11.09 5.09
N GLY A 76 17.18 -10.02 5.30
CA GLY A 76 17.58 -8.64 5.02
C GLY A 76 17.38 -8.17 3.58
N ALA A 77 16.64 -8.90 2.75
CA ALA A 77 16.28 -8.47 1.42
C ALA A 77 14.91 -7.76 1.43
N LEU A 78 14.83 -6.54 0.89
CA LEU A 78 13.57 -5.86 0.69
C LEU A 78 12.74 -6.64 -0.33
N THR A 79 11.57 -7.07 0.08
CA THR A 79 10.77 -8.04 -0.69
C THR A 79 9.34 -7.58 -0.84
N SER A 80 8.80 -7.72 -2.06
CA SER A 80 7.42 -7.39 -2.40
C SER A 80 6.65 -8.63 -2.87
N THR A 81 5.33 -8.51 -2.85
CA THR A 81 4.42 -9.47 -3.50
C THR A 81 3.22 -8.75 -4.11
N PHE A 82 2.57 -9.44 -5.05
CA PHE A 82 1.42 -8.96 -5.81
C PHE A 82 0.32 -10.01 -5.70
N THR A 83 -0.88 -9.60 -5.27
CA THR A 83 -1.95 -10.57 -5.00
C THR A 83 -3.35 -9.92 -5.03
N ALA A 84 -4.38 -10.73 -4.83
CA ALA A 84 -5.78 -10.33 -4.75
C ALA A 84 -6.62 -11.41 -4.08
N SER A 85 -7.82 -11.05 -3.57
CA SER A 85 -8.90 -11.98 -3.20
C SER A 85 -8.45 -13.14 -2.30
N GLN A 86 -8.83 -14.37 -2.66
CA GLN A 86 -8.44 -15.59 -1.89
C GLN A 86 -6.94 -15.72 -1.73
N GLY A 87 -6.15 -15.28 -2.71
CA GLY A 87 -4.70 -15.28 -2.62
C GLY A 87 -4.20 -14.45 -1.45
N LEU A 88 -4.75 -13.24 -1.29
CA LEU A 88 -4.44 -12.39 -0.13
C LEU A 88 -4.86 -13.06 1.19
N LEU A 89 -6.03 -13.71 1.23
CA LEU A 89 -6.50 -14.41 2.42
C LEU A 89 -5.57 -15.57 2.82
N LEU A 90 -4.98 -16.28 1.86
CA LEU A 90 -3.99 -17.33 2.12
C LEU A 90 -2.68 -16.80 2.71
N MET A 91 -2.40 -15.50 2.55
CA MET A 91 -1.20 -14.85 3.09
C MET A 91 -1.37 -14.41 4.56
N ILE A 92 -2.59 -14.35 5.09
CA ILE A 92 -2.91 -13.78 6.43
C ILE A 92 -2.02 -14.32 7.55
N PRO A 93 -1.76 -15.63 7.69
CA PRO A 93 -0.91 -16.13 8.77
C PRO A 93 0.51 -15.55 8.74
N ASN A 94 1.09 -15.42 7.54
CA ASN A 94 2.41 -14.81 7.37
C ASN A 94 2.37 -13.29 7.54
N MET A 95 1.26 -12.62 7.18
CA MET A 95 1.11 -11.19 7.42
C MET A 95 1.20 -10.85 8.91
N TYR A 96 0.54 -11.65 9.78
CA TYR A 96 0.69 -11.49 11.24
C TYR A 96 2.14 -11.62 11.70
N LYS A 97 2.90 -12.56 11.12
CA LYS A 97 4.32 -12.76 11.44
C LYS A 97 5.16 -11.56 11.00
N ILE A 98 5.04 -11.17 9.75
CA ILE A 98 5.75 -10.04 9.16
C ILE A 98 5.49 -8.75 9.97
N ALA A 99 4.23 -8.48 10.31
CA ALA A 99 3.84 -7.33 11.10
C ALA A 99 4.37 -7.38 12.53
N GLY A 100 4.26 -8.55 13.19
CA GLY A 100 4.75 -8.76 14.55
C GLY A 100 6.26 -8.64 14.69
N GLU A 101 7.00 -8.95 13.64
CA GLU A 101 8.46 -8.84 13.58
C GLU A 101 8.95 -7.46 13.05
N LEU A 102 8.02 -6.55 12.72
CA LEU A 102 8.30 -5.21 12.18
C LEU A 102 9.24 -5.27 10.96
N LEU A 103 8.88 -6.11 9.99
CA LEU A 103 9.64 -6.27 8.76
C LEU A 103 9.06 -5.35 7.67
N PRO A 104 9.82 -4.39 7.16
CA PRO A 104 9.34 -3.44 6.18
C PRO A 104 9.10 -4.12 4.83
N CYS A 105 7.88 -4.09 4.34
CA CYS A 105 7.52 -4.55 3.01
C CYS A 105 6.20 -3.93 2.54
N VAL A 106 5.92 -4.06 1.26
CA VAL A 106 4.63 -3.66 0.67
C VAL A 106 4.03 -4.86 -0.06
N PHE A 107 2.80 -5.20 0.30
CA PHE A 107 1.93 -6.07 -0.47
C PHE A 107 1.08 -5.18 -1.39
N ASN A 108 1.26 -5.33 -2.69
CA ASN A 108 0.49 -4.58 -3.68
C ASN A 108 -0.71 -5.42 -4.11
N VAL A 109 -1.90 -4.86 -3.94
CA VAL A 109 -3.17 -5.58 -4.10
C VAL A 109 -4.07 -4.86 -5.09
N SER A 110 -4.37 -5.53 -6.21
CA SER A 110 -5.50 -5.14 -7.06
C SER A 110 -6.75 -5.76 -6.47
N ALA A 111 -7.41 -5.03 -5.56
CA ALA A 111 -8.47 -5.55 -4.69
C ALA A 111 -9.62 -6.16 -5.50
N ARG A 112 -10.01 -7.38 -5.14
CA ARG A 112 -11.02 -8.19 -5.81
C ARG A 112 -11.94 -8.85 -4.80
N SER A 113 -13.22 -8.98 -5.16
CA SER A 113 -14.19 -9.67 -4.30
C SER A 113 -13.72 -11.08 -3.93
N VAL A 114 -13.98 -11.45 -2.68
CA VAL A 114 -13.77 -12.83 -2.21
C VAL A 114 -14.88 -13.71 -2.74
N ALA A 115 -14.53 -14.84 -3.35
CA ALA A 115 -15.52 -15.80 -3.86
C ALA A 115 -16.38 -16.36 -2.72
N GLY A 116 -17.69 -16.25 -2.88
CA GLY A 116 -18.69 -16.83 -2.01
C GLY A 116 -19.46 -17.92 -2.77
N HIS A 117 -20.71 -17.63 -3.16
CA HIS A 117 -21.54 -18.55 -3.98
C HIS A 117 -21.04 -18.64 -5.44
N ALA A 118 -20.26 -17.68 -5.90
CA ALA A 118 -19.66 -17.65 -7.23
C ALA A 118 -18.34 -16.87 -7.21
N LEU A 119 -17.52 -17.05 -8.25
CA LEU A 119 -16.35 -16.22 -8.51
C LEU A 119 -16.78 -14.91 -9.14
N ASN A 120 -16.28 -13.80 -8.61
CA ASN A 120 -16.32 -12.49 -9.24
C ASN A 120 -14.91 -11.91 -9.23
N ILE A 121 -14.40 -11.49 -10.39
CA ILE A 121 -13.03 -11.00 -10.55
C ILE A 121 -12.91 -9.47 -10.51
N PHE A 122 -14.04 -8.74 -10.42
CA PHE A 122 -14.03 -7.29 -10.39
C PHE A 122 -13.71 -6.70 -9.01
N GLY A 123 -13.43 -5.39 -9.00
CA GLY A 123 -13.01 -4.64 -7.84
C GLY A 123 -14.02 -4.69 -6.68
N ASP A 124 -13.49 -4.98 -5.50
CA ASP A 124 -14.21 -5.05 -4.24
C ASP A 124 -13.18 -5.08 -3.10
N HIS A 125 -13.51 -4.53 -1.95
CA HIS A 125 -12.57 -4.44 -0.82
C HIS A 125 -12.73 -5.56 0.21
N SER A 126 -13.53 -6.60 -0.04
CA SER A 126 -13.74 -7.70 0.93
C SER A 126 -12.43 -8.43 1.28
N ASP A 127 -11.51 -8.56 0.32
CA ASP A 127 -10.20 -9.18 0.54
C ASP A 127 -9.31 -8.34 1.46
N VAL A 128 -9.11 -7.07 1.16
CA VAL A 128 -8.27 -6.17 1.98
C VAL A 128 -8.90 -5.94 3.35
N MET A 129 -10.23 -5.86 3.46
CA MET A 129 -10.92 -5.74 4.75
C MET A 129 -10.76 -6.98 5.61
N ALA A 130 -10.66 -8.18 5.04
CA ALA A 130 -10.33 -9.39 5.79
C ALA A 130 -8.93 -9.31 6.45
N CYS A 131 -8.01 -8.55 5.88
CA CYS A 131 -6.64 -8.38 6.35
C CYS A 131 -6.46 -7.22 7.36
N ARG A 132 -7.50 -6.43 7.66
CA ARG A 132 -7.41 -5.21 8.49
C ARG A 132 -6.86 -5.42 9.91
N GLN A 133 -6.85 -6.65 10.40
CA GLN A 133 -6.38 -7.00 11.74
C GLN A 133 -4.96 -7.58 11.77
N THR A 134 -4.33 -7.79 10.62
CA THR A 134 -3.02 -8.44 10.52
C THR A 134 -1.85 -7.61 11.04
N GLY A 135 -2.05 -6.30 11.22
CA GLY A 135 -1.01 -5.37 11.60
C GLY A 135 -0.34 -4.66 10.41
N PHE A 136 -0.77 -4.93 9.19
CA PHE A 136 -0.36 -4.13 8.03
C PHE A 136 -1.04 -2.76 8.06
N ALA A 137 -0.27 -1.70 7.83
CA ALA A 137 -0.84 -0.40 7.50
C ALA A 137 -1.52 -0.51 6.13
N MET A 138 -2.64 0.20 5.94
CA MET A 138 -3.46 0.05 4.74
C MET A 138 -3.64 1.39 4.05
N LEU A 139 -3.13 1.51 2.83
CA LEU A 139 -3.19 2.73 2.01
C LEU A 139 -3.95 2.44 0.70
N ALA A 140 -5.00 3.24 0.44
CA ALA A 140 -5.88 3.11 -0.72
C ALA A 140 -5.59 4.18 -1.77
N ALA A 141 -5.49 3.80 -3.04
CA ALA A 141 -5.41 4.70 -4.18
C ALA A 141 -6.75 4.70 -4.94
N ASN A 142 -7.13 5.87 -5.48
CA ASN A 142 -8.41 6.09 -6.14
C ASN A 142 -8.30 6.07 -7.67
N SER A 143 -7.15 6.39 -8.25
CA SER A 143 -6.91 6.50 -9.70
C SER A 143 -5.55 5.95 -10.09
N VAL A 144 -5.30 5.79 -11.38
CA VAL A 144 -4.00 5.33 -11.91
C VAL A 144 -2.85 6.24 -11.49
N GLN A 145 -3.05 7.56 -11.50
CA GLN A 145 -2.05 8.51 -11.03
C GLN A 145 -1.80 8.35 -9.52
N GLU A 146 -2.87 8.19 -8.73
CA GLU A 146 -2.72 7.93 -7.29
C GLU A 146 -2.03 6.60 -7.00
N VAL A 147 -2.23 5.57 -7.82
CA VAL A 147 -1.48 4.31 -7.69
C VAL A 147 0.02 4.56 -7.79
N MET A 148 0.49 5.33 -8.79
CA MET A 148 1.90 5.69 -8.92
C MET A 148 2.42 6.37 -7.65
N ASP A 149 1.74 7.42 -7.22
CA ASP A 149 2.19 8.31 -6.15
C ASP A 149 2.08 7.64 -4.77
N LEU A 150 0.96 6.96 -4.48
CA LEU A 150 0.72 6.34 -3.16
C LEU A 150 1.44 5.00 -3.00
N THR A 151 1.75 4.29 -4.09
CA THR A 151 2.67 3.16 -4.01
C THR A 151 4.04 3.65 -3.54
N LEU A 152 4.56 4.78 -4.07
CA LEU A 152 5.80 5.38 -3.59
C LEU A 152 5.71 5.76 -2.12
N VAL A 153 4.61 6.41 -1.69
CA VAL A 153 4.37 6.73 -0.27
C VAL A 153 4.42 5.47 0.59
N SER A 154 3.81 4.35 0.14
CA SER A 154 3.81 3.09 0.88
C SER A 154 5.22 2.53 1.10
N TYR A 155 6.08 2.57 0.06
CA TYR A 155 7.48 2.10 0.17
C TYR A 155 8.33 3.00 1.04
N LEU A 156 8.21 4.31 0.92
CA LEU A 156 8.91 5.25 1.78
C LEU A 156 8.48 5.09 3.24
N SER A 157 7.17 4.97 3.47
CA SER A 157 6.59 4.82 4.83
C SER A 157 6.96 3.52 5.51
N THR A 158 6.99 2.38 4.79
CA THR A 158 7.40 1.10 5.38
C THR A 158 8.87 1.10 5.78
N ILE A 159 9.74 1.72 4.98
CA ILE A 159 11.16 1.87 5.30
C ILE A 159 11.34 2.73 6.55
N GLU A 160 10.61 3.85 6.64
CA GLU A 160 10.74 4.79 7.76
C GLU A 160 10.17 4.23 9.06
N SER A 161 8.99 3.58 9.00
CA SER A 161 8.27 3.08 10.17
C SER A 161 8.66 1.67 10.62
N SER A 162 9.22 0.85 9.74
CA SER A 162 9.36 -0.62 9.88
C SER A 162 8.01 -1.37 9.94
N VAL A 163 6.89 -0.70 9.76
CA VAL A 163 5.56 -1.33 9.68
C VAL A 163 5.30 -1.77 8.24
N PRO A 164 4.87 -3.00 7.98
CA PRO A 164 4.51 -3.43 6.63
C PRO A 164 3.25 -2.75 6.13
N PHE A 165 3.16 -2.53 4.82
CA PHE A 165 2.04 -1.87 4.17
C PHE A 165 1.29 -2.81 3.22
N LEU A 166 -0.02 -2.69 3.22
CA LEU A 166 -0.92 -3.19 2.20
C LEU A 166 -1.35 -1.98 1.37
N ASN A 167 -0.74 -1.83 0.19
CA ASN A 167 -1.07 -0.83 -0.80
C ASN A 167 -2.11 -1.40 -1.74
N PHE A 168 -3.29 -0.80 -1.86
CA PHE A 168 -4.37 -1.37 -2.66
C PHE A 168 -5.12 -0.35 -3.50
N PHE A 169 -5.65 -0.84 -4.59
CA PHE A 169 -6.48 -0.12 -5.55
C PHE A 169 -7.46 -1.10 -6.20
N ASP A 170 -8.52 -0.60 -6.80
CA ASP A 170 -9.60 -1.44 -7.29
C ASP A 170 -9.18 -2.29 -8.49
N GLY A 171 -9.43 -3.59 -8.38
CA GLY A 171 -9.23 -4.53 -9.46
C GLY A 171 -10.11 -4.21 -10.67
N PHE A 172 -9.55 -4.29 -11.87
CA PHE A 172 -10.09 -3.86 -13.16
C PHE A 172 -10.39 -2.37 -13.26
N ARG A 173 -11.10 -1.77 -12.31
CA ARG A 173 -11.49 -0.35 -12.34
C ARG A 173 -10.29 0.59 -12.38
N THR A 174 -9.24 0.27 -11.60
CA THR A 174 -8.00 1.04 -11.57
C THR A 174 -6.83 0.22 -12.09
N SER A 175 -6.78 -1.07 -11.78
CA SER A 175 -5.66 -1.93 -12.12
C SER A 175 -5.45 -2.09 -13.64
N HIS A 176 -6.52 -2.06 -14.44
CA HIS A 176 -6.51 -2.18 -15.90
C HIS A 176 -7.02 -0.91 -16.61
N GLU A 177 -7.31 0.14 -15.88
CA GLU A 177 -7.61 1.43 -16.46
C GLU A 177 -6.32 2.02 -17.05
N VAL A 178 -6.38 2.37 -18.33
CA VAL A 178 -5.25 2.97 -19.05
C VAL A 178 -5.41 4.47 -19.06
N ASP A 179 -4.50 5.18 -18.39
CA ASP A 179 -4.53 6.62 -18.30
C ASP A 179 -3.15 7.23 -18.63
N LYS A 180 -3.14 8.51 -18.97
CA LYS A 180 -1.93 9.27 -19.23
C LYS A 180 -1.46 9.97 -17.97
N ILE A 181 -0.53 9.36 -17.27
CA ILE A 181 -0.04 9.81 -15.98
C ILE A 181 1.39 10.38 -16.04
N ASP A 182 1.77 11.11 -15.01
CA ASP A 182 3.14 11.50 -14.72
C ASP A 182 3.85 10.36 -14.01
N VAL A 183 4.92 9.83 -14.62
CA VAL A 183 5.72 8.75 -14.06
C VAL A 183 6.90 9.33 -13.27
N ILE A 184 7.12 8.82 -12.07
CA ILE A 184 8.26 9.19 -11.23
C ILE A 184 9.42 8.24 -11.54
N GLU A 185 10.48 8.76 -12.13
CA GLU A 185 11.64 7.97 -12.53
C GLU A 185 12.55 7.66 -11.33
N TYR A 186 13.37 6.62 -11.43
CA TYR A 186 14.20 6.14 -10.31
C TYR A 186 15.19 7.17 -9.78
N ASP A 187 15.69 8.08 -10.63
CA ASP A 187 16.57 9.15 -10.20
C ASP A 187 15.84 10.23 -9.39
N GLU A 188 14.51 10.35 -9.57
CA GLU A 188 13.64 11.22 -8.79
C GLU A 188 13.23 10.56 -7.45
N ILE A 189 13.13 9.23 -7.44
CA ILE A 189 12.82 8.44 -6.23
C ILE A 189 13.99 8.43 -5.24
N LYS A 190 15.21 8.20 -5.72
CA LYS A 190 16.41 8.02 -4.88
C LYS A 190 16.60 9.10 -3.80
N PRO A 191 16.45 10.40 -4.10
CA PRO A 191 16.64 11.45 -3.10
C PRO A 191 15.61 11.44 -1.96
N LEU A 192 14.46 10.79 -2.16
CA LEU A 192 13.39 10.68 -1.15
C LEU A 192 13.65 9.56 -0.14
N VAL A 193 14.51 8.59 -0.49
CA VAL A 193 14.72 7.38 0.29
C VAL A 193 15.65 7.62 1.48
N ASN A 194 15.23 7.19 2.66
CA ASN A 194 16.08 7.14 3.83
C ASN A 194 16.96 5.88 3.80
N PHE A 195 18.10 5.94 3.10
CA PHE A 195 19.02 4.81 2.97
C PHE A 195 19.57 4.32 4.32
N LYS A 196 19.70 5.21 5.32
CA LYS A 196 20.09 4.80 6.66
C LYS A 196 19.09 3.81 7.27
N LYS A 197 17.79 4.02 7.06
CA LYS A 197 16.75 3.06 7.50
C LYS A 197 16.81 1.74 6.75
N VAL A 198 17.17 1.76 5.47
CA VAL A 198 17.43 0.53 4.70
C VAL A 198 18.60 -0.23 5.27
N ASP A 199 19.70 0.46 5.61
CA ASP A 199 20.89 -0.16 6.21
C ASP A 199 20.60 -0.70 7.62
N GLU A 200 19.81 0.03 8.43
CA GLU A 200 19.34 -0.43 9.75
C GLU A 200 18.50 -1.71 9.63
N PHE A 201 17.63 -1.80 8.62
CA PHE A 201 16.85 -3.01 8.34
C PHE A 201 17.76 -4.18 7.95
N ARG A 202 18.69 -3.97 7.00
CA ARG A 202 19.64 -4.99 6.57
C ARG A 202 20.55 -5.47 7.69
N ALA A 203 20.94 -4.57 8.60
CA ALA A 203 21.76 -4.92 9.77
C ALA A 203 21.01 -5.81 10.79
N ARG A 204 19.68 -5.82 10.78
CA ARG A 204 18.85 -6.71 11.61
C ARG A 204 18.63 -8.11 11.01
N ALA A 205 19.18 -8.37 9.83
CA ALA A 205 19.05 -9.66 9.18
C ALA A 205 19.63 -10.80 10.02
N LEU A 206 19.06 -11.99 9.87
CA LEU A 206 19.61 -13.21 10.44
C LEU A 206 21.02 -13.41 9.90
N ASN A 207 22.01 -13.36 10.78
CA ASN A 207 23.43 -13.45 10.44
C ASN A 207 24.15 -14.36 11.43
N PRO A 208 24.86 -15.42 10.98
CA PRO A 208 25.59 -16.31 11.86
C PRO A 208 26.72 -15.63 12.65
N GLU A 209 27.26 -14.50 12.15
CA GLU A 209 28.28 -13.73 12.89
C GLU A 209 27.71 -12.89 14.03
N HIS A 210 26.39 -12.59 13.96
CA HIS A 210 25.62 -11.89 14.99
C HIS A 210 24.30 -12.62 15.24
N PRO A 211 24.38 -13.82 15.86
CA PRO A 211 23.20 -14.69 15.98
C PRO A 211 22.16 -14.11 16.93
N HIS A 212 20.91 -14.16 16.51
CA HIS A 212 19.76 -13.84 17.33
C HIS A 212 18.58 -14.72 16.94
N GLN A 213 17.53 -14.73 17.77
CA GLN A 213 16.33 -15.52 17.52
C GLN A 213 15.17 -14.61 17.12
N GLN A 214 14.40 -15.05 16.14
CA GLN A 214 13.16 -14.43 15.73
C GLN A 214 12.02 -15.45 15.75
N GLY A 215 10.78 -15.01 15.96
CA GLY A 215 9.61 -15.86 15.88
C GLY A 215 9.57 -16.99 16.91
N THR A 216 10.15 -16.78 18.07
CA THR A 216 10.19 -17.77 19.16
C THR A 216 8.82 -17.99 19.79
N ALA A 217 8.67 -19.09 20.57
CA ALA A 217 7.53 -19.25 21.45
C ALA A 217 7.69 -18.39 22.71
N GLN A 218 6.64 -17.68 23.06
CA GLN A 218 6.60 -16.84 24.28
C GLN A 218 5.42 -17.24 25.13
N ASN A 219 5.64 -17.34 26.45
CA ASN A 219 4.58 -17.59 27.42
C ASN A 219 3.83 -16.28 27.78
N PRO A 220 2.66 -16.38 28.43
CA PRO A 220 1.85 -15.20 28.77
C PRO A 220 2.57 -14.15 29.61
N ASP A 221 3.62 -14.52 30.34
CA ASP A 221 4.44 -13.62 31.16
C ASP A 221 5.26 -12.59 30.36
N ILE A 222 5.57 -12.87 29.08
CA ILE A 222 6.34 -11.98 28.21
C ILE A 222 5.64 -11.60 26.91
N TYR A 223 4.68 -12.40 26.44
CA TYR A 223 4.01 -12.17 25.15
C TYR A 223 3.24 -10.85 25.13
N PHE A 224 2.52 -10.53 26.20
CA PHE A 224 1.77 -9.28 26.30
C PHE A 224 2.66 -8.05 26.20
N GLN A 225 3.77 -8.03 26.95
CA GLN A 225 4.71 -6.90 26.95
C GLN A 225 5.34 -6.69 25.58
N ASN A 226 5.67 -7.77 24.86
CA ASN A 226 6.22 -7.65 23.51
C ASN A 226 5.18 -7.14 22.52
N ARG A 227 3.90 -7.51 22.67
CA ARG A 227 2.81 -6.94 21.87
C ARG A 227 2.65 -5.45 22.12
N GLU A 228 2.63 -5.03 23.38
CA GLU A 228 2.54 -3.62 23.77
C GLU A 228 3.75 -2.80 23.28
N ALA A 229 4.94 -3.35 23.29
CA ALA A 229 6.15 -2.67 22.81
C ALA A 229 6.08 -2.26 21.33
N SER A 230 5.22 -2.87 20.53
CA SER A 230 5.01 -2.52 19.13
C SER A 230 4.14 -1.26 18.93
N ASN A 231 3.33 -0.86 19.92
CA ASN A 231 2.37 0.25 19.76
C ASN A 231 3.02 1.54 19.30
N LYS A 232 4.19 1.89 19.81
CA LYS A 232 4.93 3.12 19.42
C LYS A 232 5.21 3.21 17.92
N TYR A 233 5.36 2.07 17.23
CA TYR A 233 5.59 2.05 15.78
C TYR A 233 4.31 2.37 15.03
N TYR A 234 3.18 1.78 15.48
CA TYR A 234 1.86 2.02 14.87
C TYR A 234 1.34 3.43 15.13
N ASP A 235 1.58 3.98 16.33
CA ASP A 235 1.20 5.34 16.70
C ASP A 235 1.92 6.38 15.83
N ALA A 236 3.13 6.08 15.38
CA ALA A 236 3.90 6.96 14.52
C ALA A 236 3.48 6.92 13.04
N VAL A 237 2.80 5.86 12.58
CA VAL A 237 2.49 5.64 11.14
C VAL A 237 1.72 6.80 10.52
N PRO A 238 0.65 7.36 11.11
CA PRO A 238 -0.09 8.45 10.46
C PRO A 238 0.79 9.68 10.17
N ALA A 239 1.64 10.06 11.13
CA ALA A 239 2.55 11.19 10.95
C ALA A 239 3.62 10.91 9.88
N ILE A 240 4.16 9.68 9.86
CA ILE A 240 5.13 9.24 8.86
C ILE A 240 4.49 9.25 7.46
N VAL A 241 3.31 8.65 7.30
CA VAL A 241 2.62 8.62 6.00
C VAL A 241 2.32 10.02 5.50
N GLN A 242 1.89 10.94 6.36
CA GLN A 242 1.67 12.33 5.95
C GLN A 242 2.98 12.99 5.51
N ALA A 243 4.07 12.80 6.24
CA ALA A 243 5.38 13.35 5.86
C ALA A 243 5.86 12.80 4.50
N GLU A 244 5.64 11.52 4.22
CA GLU A 244 5.99 10.93 2.92
C GLU A 244 5.04 11.42 1.80
N MET A 245 3.75 11.62 2.07
CA MET A 245 2.82 12.29 1.17
C MET A 245 3.28 13.72 0.85
N ASP A 246 3.76 14.46 1.83
CA ASP A 246 4.26 15.83 1.64
C ASP A 246 5.52 15.86 0.75
N LYS A 247 6.44 14.89 0.90
CA LYS A 247 7.61 14.75 0.02
C LYS A 247 7.20 14.46 -1.43
N VAL A 248 6.26 13.51 -1.62
CA VAL A 248 5.74 13.18 -2.96
C VAL A 248 4.98 14.38 -3.54
N SER A 249 4.21 15.09 -2.73
CA SER A 249 3.51 16.32 -3.13
C SER A 249 4.48 17.42 -3.59
N ALA A 250 5.59 17.59 -2.89
CA ALA A 250 6.64 18.54 -3.26
C ALA A 250 7.32 18.20 -4.59
N LEU A 251 7.50 16.89 -4.86
CA LEU A 251 8.09 16.41 -6.12
C LEU A 251 7.11 16.55 -7.30
N THR A 252 5.84 16.21 -7.09
CA THR A 252 4.87 16.02 -8.16
C THR A 252 3.97 17.26 -8.39
N GLY A 253 3.85 18.13 -7.41
CA GLY A 253 2.87 19.23 -7.39
C GLY A 253 1.44 18.79 -7.04
N ARG A 254 1.19 17.49 -6.87
CA ARG A 254 -0.12 16.92 -6.45
C ARG A 254 -0.16 16.82 -4.94
N LYS A 255 -1.23 17.31 -4.32
CA LYS A 255 -1.36 17.34 -2.87
C LYS A 255 -2.15 16.12 -2.38
N TYR A 256 -1.60 15.42 -1.39
CA TYR A 256 -2.20 14.27 -0.74
C TYR A 256 -2.23 14.45 0.78
N ASN A 257 -3.34 14.06 1.40
CA ASN A 257 -3.48 13.94 2.86
C ASN A 257 -4.02 12.55 3.21
N LEU A 258 -3.90 12.17 4.48
CA LEU A 258 -4.43 10.90 5.00
C LEU A 258 -5.93 10.76 4.74
N VAL A 259 -6.64 11.90 4.83
CA VAL A 259 -8.05 12.07 4.46
C VAL A 259 -8.18 13.42 3.78
N ASP A 260 -8.78 13.46 2.60
CA ASP A 260 -9.05 14.70 1.89
C ASP A 260 -10.54 14.99 1.85
N TYR A 261 -10.87 16.26 2.06
CA TYR A 261 -12.22 16.78 1.84
C TYR A 261 -12.31 17.43 0.46
N TYR A 262 -13.42 17.18 -0.22
CA TYR A 262 -13.78 17.80 -1.49
C TYR A 262 -15.25 18.23 -1.49
N GLY A 263 -15.57 19.45 -1.95
CA GLY A 263 -16.94 19.92 -2.14
C GLY A 263 -17.23 21.26 -1.44
N ALA A 264 -18.51 21.50 -1.12
CA ALA A 264 -18.94 22.73 -0.51
C ALA A 264 -18.35 22.94 0.89
N PRO A 265 -17.75 24.10 1.22
CA PRO A 265 -17.15 24.33 2.54
C PRO A 265 -18.17 24.34 3.69
N ASP A 266 -19.45 24.53 3.36
CA ASP A 266 -20.59 24.51 4.27
C ASP A 266 -21.56 23.32 3.95
N ALA A 267 -21.00 22.18 3.55
CA ALA A 267 -21.77 20.98 3.26
C ALA A 267 -22.61 20.53 4.47
N ASP A 268 -23.87 20.14 4.22
CA ASP A 268 -24.74 19.53 5.22
C ASP A 268 -24.79 18.01 5.12
N ARG A 269 -24.28 17.45 4.02
CA ARG A 269 -24.19 16.01 3.74
C ARG A 269 -22.84 15.68 3.11
N VAL A 270 -22.21 14.63 3.59
CA VAL A 270 -20.94 14.12 3.04
C VAL A 270 -21.01 12.62 2.80
N ILE A 271 -20.33 12.18 1.75
CA ILE A 271 -20.03 10.76 1.50
C ILE A 271 -18.60 10.49 1.96
N VAL A 272 -18.38 9.35 2.61
CA VAL A 272 -17.06 8.84 2.94
C VAL A 272 -16.76 7.64 2.05
N ILE A 273 -15.65 7.67 1.31
CA ILE A 273 -15.33 6.63 0.34
C ILE A 273 -13.83 6.35 0.25
N MET A 274 -13.48 5.14 -0.16
CA MET A 274 -12.15 4.72 -0.62
C MET A 274 -12.27 4.11 -2.01
N GLY A 275 -11.17 4.17 -2.78
CA GLY A 275 -11.07 3.52 -4.08
C GLY A 275 -11.69 4.33 -5.23
N SER A 276 -11.80 3.70 -6.38
CA SER A 276 -12.12 4.33 -7.67
C SER A 276 -13.48 5.04 -7.71
N GLY A 277 -14.41 4.65 -6.85
CA GLY A 277 -15.70 5.35 -6.75
C GLY A 277 -15.59 6.82 -6.35
N ALA A 278 -14.46 7.24 -5.75
CA ALA A 278 -14.25 8.62 -5.34
C ALA A 278 -14.30 9.61 -6.50
N GLU A 279 -13.79 9.26 -7.67
CA GLU A 279 -13.80 10.13 -8.86
C GLU A 279 -15.21 10.39 -9.36
N ALA A 280 -16.06 9.36 -9.46
CA ALA A 280 -17.45 9.51 -9.84
C ALA A 280 -18.25 10.34 -8.82
N VAL A 281 -17.88 10.22 -7.53
CA VAL A 281 -18.50 11.03 -6.47
C VAL A 281 -18.06 12.50 -6.57
N GLU A 282 -16.80 12.79 -6.92
CA GLU A 282 -16.32 14.17 -7.16
C GLU A 282 -17.14 14.86 -8.25
N GLU A 283 -17.31 14.22 -9.42
CA GLU A 283 -18.16 14.76 -10.49
C GLU A 283 -19.60 14.98 -10.05
N THR A 284 -20.14 14.04 -9.25
CA THR A 284 -21.49 14.15 -8.69
C THR A 284 -21.60 15.31 -7.71
N VAL A 285 -20.62 15.52 -6.85
CA VAL A 285 -20.54 16.63 -5.91
C VAL A 285 -20.53 17.96 -6.66
N ASP A 286 -19.73 18.10 -7.71
CA ASP A 286 -19.69 19.29 -8.55
C ASP A 286 -21.03 19.55 -9.23
N TYR A 287 -21.63 18.51 -9.81
CA TYR A 287 -22.94 18.60 -10.44
C TYR A 287 -24.04 19.07 -9.48
N LEU A 288 -24.07 18.53 -8.27
CA LEU A 288 -25.08 18.88 -7.25
C LEU A 288 -24.83 20.27 -6.67
N ASN A 289 -23.59 20.62 -6.36
CA ASN A 289 -23.25 21.94 -5.81
C ASN A 289 -23.53 23.06 -6.82
N ALA A 290 -23.31 22.82 -8.12
CA ALA A 290 -23.69 23.77 -9.18
C ALA A 290 -25.23 24.01 -9.25
N ARG A 291 -26.04 23.16 -8.63
CA ARG A 291 -27.50 23.26 -8.53
C ARG A 291 -28.01 23.74 -7.17
N GLY A 292 -27.09 24.24 -6.35
CA GLY A 292 -27.43 24.83 -5.05
C GLY A 292 -27.55 23.82 -3.89
N HIS A 293 -27.15 22.53 -4.10
CA HIS A 293 -26.99 21.59 -3.01
C HIS A 293 -25.69 21.89 -2.25
N LYS A 294 -25.62 21.44 -0.99
CA LYS A 294 -24.44 21.61 -0.14
C LYS A 294 -23.90 20.24 0.25
N VAL A 295 -23.17 19.63 -0.66
CA VAL A 295 -22.67 18.28 -0.50
C VAL A 295 -21.14 18.22 -0.59
N GLY A 296 -20.56 17.23 0.05
CA GLY A 296 -19.13 17.01 0.04
C GLY A 296 -18.76 15.54 0.07
N LEU A 297 -17.47 15.31 -0.08
CA LEU A 297 -16.85 14.01 -0.14
C LEU A 297 -15.64 13.99 0.80
N LEU A 298 -15.49 12.92 1.58
CA LEU A 298 -14.28 12.57 2.32
C LEU A 298 -13.62 11.36 1.64
N LYS A 299 -12.44 11.57 1.09
CA LYS A 299 -11.60 10.51 0.53
C LYS A 299 -10.65 9.98 1.60
N VAL A 300 -10.83 8.73 2.01
CA VAL A 300 -9.93 8.08 2.98
C VAL A 300 -8.81 7.38 2.21
N ARG A 301 -7.54 7.78 2.44
CA ARG A 301 -6.38 7.11 1.88
C ARG A 301 -5.70 6.20 2.88
N LEU A 302 -5.37 6.67 4.08
CA LEU A 302 -4.89 5.80 5.14
C LEU A 302 -6.08 5.22 5.93
N TYR A 303 -6.30 3.91 5.79
CA TYR A 303 -7.36 3.20 6.52
C TYR A 303 -6.86 2.58 7.83
N ARG A 304 -5.61 2.11 7.86
CA ARG A 304 -4.98 1.53 9.06
C ARG A 304 -3.51 1.97 9.17
N PRO A 305 -3.07 2.41 10.38
CA PRO A 305 -3.89 2.83 11.52
C PRO A 305 -4.88 3.93 11.12
N PHE A 306 -6.11 3.90 11.65
CA PHE A 306 -7.10 4.89 11.25
C PHE A 306 -6.72 6.28 11.79
N PRO A 307 -6.59 7.31 10.94
CA PRO A 307 -6.14 8.65 11.34
C PRO A 307 -7.31 9.46 11.88
N GLN A 308 -7.80 9.12 13.07
CA GLN A 308 -9.02 9.66 13.65
C GLN A 308 -9.04 11.20 13.69
N ASP A 309 -7.96 11.82 14.14
CA ASP A 309 -7.89 13.28 14.25
C ASP A 309 -7.97 13.97 12.87
N ALA A 310 -7.26 13.41 11.88
CA ALA A 310 -7.31 13.91 10.51
C ALA A 310 -8.70 13.73 9.90
N PHE A 311 -9.35 12.60 10.16
CA PHE A 311 -10.70 12.33 9.69
C PHE A 311 -11.72 13.31 10.29
N VAL A 312 -11.73 13.48 11.60
CA VAL A 312 -12.66 14.40 12.27
C VAL A 312 -12.42 15.84 11.84
N LYS A 313 -11.15 16.26 11.73
CA LYS A 313 -10.78 17.62 11.28
C LYS A 313 -11.21 17.91 9.84
N ALA A 314 -11.26 16.89 8.98
CA ALA A 314 -11.66 17.06 7.59
C ALA A 314 -13.19 17.23 7.39
N ILE A 315 -14.00 16.91 8.40
CA ILE A 315 -15.46 17.05 8.32
C ILE A 315 -15.85 18.51 8.56
N PRO A 316 -16.57 19.17 7.63
CA PRO A 316 -17.11 20.50 7.89
C PRO A 316 -18.06 20.52 9.11
N GLU A 317 -18.00 21.56 9.94
CA GLU A 317 -18.83 21.69 11.16
C GLU A 317 -20.36 21.73 10.86
N THR A 318 -20.71 22.07 9.63
CA THR A 318 -22.09 22.16 9.15
C THR A 318 -22.73 20.82 8.80
N VAL A 319 -21.94 19.73 8.77
CA VAL A 319 -22.40 18.40 8.37
C VAL A 319 -23.42 17.83 9.34
N LYS A 320 -24.56 17.37 8.80
CA LYS A 320 -25.66 16.75 9.54
C LYS A 320 -25.81 15.26 9.22
N THR A 321 -25.35 14.86 8.03
CA THR A 321 -25.47 13.49 7.55
C THR A 321 -24.16 13.01 6.95
N ILE A 322 -23.72 11.83 7.37
CA ILE A 322 -22.54 11.11 6.86
C ILE A 322 -23.03 9.76 6.30
N THR A 323 -22.60 9.44 5.07
CA THR A 323 -22.90 8.16 4.41
C THR A 323 -21.63 7.48 3.97
#